data_ce94295dc405608f327be4e1b10967d4
#
_entry.id   ce94295dc405608f327be4e1b10967d4
#
_cell.length_a   1.000
_cell.length_b   1.000
_cell.length_c   1.000
_cell.angle_alpha   90.00
_cell.angle_beta   90.00
_cell.angle_gamma   90.00
#
_symmetry.space_group_name_H-M   'P 1'
#
loop_
_entity.id
_entity.type
_entity.pdbx_description
1 polymer ?
#
loop_
_entity_poly.entity_id
_entity_poly.type
_entity_poly.pdbx_seq_one_letter_code
_entity_poly.pdbx_strand_id
1 'polypeptide(L)'
;MTPHAPATVRRTALAVSTALITALPVLAASGSSAGAAAPAGPAATAPVATVDVPAARAGKKKNKKKGTQKYHHRAKVGAQVLRAIVLDQAPGVEGDKVVDLRIGRAAANINTRKASKAVSTSKTLGGRGLADTDLSGLLTGMVAKAGPEKGKEEVPSQTLVPVPAAPLLTLGVSTGETKARWNGPRTCVPGGKTVTSSSSSTADLAVLPGVIPGFGALLGLDGTVSATQKTAYLPKKRKAGLKAVATTGLADLGLFGDMVSIEVVSDPKMVATATGRPGKAKITYTPAVLEITGPDGSPVPIPTDGAPAEIGIPANPLLGLTIQFPGIINEKVSENGRLAKAKSVTLRLVVTLGGVTIADVAVAPLQTKVKVPKGGITC
;
A
#
# COMPACT_ATOMS: atom_id res chain seq x y z
N MET A 1 -53.84 -3.84 16.03
CA MET A 1 -52.68 -4.62 15.51
C MET A 1 -52.88 -4.77 14.01
N THR A 2 -52.25 -3.94 13.19
CA THR A 2 -52.30 -3.97 11.74
C THR A 2 -50.94 -4.41 11.19
N PRO A 3 -50.85 -5.35 10.24
CA PRO A 3 -49.60 -5.82 9.71
C PRO A 3 -49.05 -4.87 8.63
N HIS A 4 -47.78 -4.49 8.74
CA HIS A 4 -47.03 -3.77 7.71
C HIS A 4 -46.60 -4.70 6.58
N ALA A 5 -46.91 -4.30 5.34
CA ALA A 5 -46.45 -4.94 4.12
C ALA A 5 -45.00 -4.54 3.75
N PRO A 6 -44.18 -5.40 3.13
CA PRO A 6 -42.82 -5.07 2.73
C PRO A 6 -42.79 -4.25 1.43
N ALA A 7 -41.93 -3.24 1.41
CA ALA A 7 -41.67 -2.39 0.24
C ALA A 7 -40.88 -3.10 -0.84
N THR A 8 -41.46 -3.16 -2.04
CA THR A 8 -40.84 -3.72 -3.26
C THR A 8 -39.85 -2.73 -3.88
N VAL A 9 -38.58 -3.06 -3.90
CA VAL A 9 -37.53 -2.28 -4.60
C VAL A 9 -37.57 -2.59 -6.10
N ARG A 10 -37.96 -1.59 -6.90
CA ARG A 10 -37.88 -1.65 -8.38
C ARG A 10 -36.45 -1.40 -8.81
N ARG A 11 -35.84 -2.39 -9.44
CA ARG A 11 -34.55 -2.24 -10.15
C ARG A 11 -34.83 -1.67 -11.54
N THR A 12 -34.29 -0.48 -11.80
CA THR A 12 -34.29 0.16 -13.13
C THR A 12 -33.04 -0.32 -13.86
N ALA A 13 -33.22 -1.08 -14.94
CA ALA A 13 -32.15 -1.47 -15.84
C ALA A 13 -31.79 -0.30 -16.76
N LEU A 14 -30.54 0.15 -16.74
CA LEU A 14 -29.99 1.09 -17.70
C LEU A 14 -29.42 0.31 -18.89
N ALA A 15 -29.96 0.55 -20.08
CA ALA A 15 -29.45 0.00 -21.32
C ALA A 15 -28.21 0.80 -21.78
N VAL A 16 -27.07 0.11 -21.95
CA VAL A 16 -25.84 0.69 -22.51
C VAL A 16 -25.78 0.37 -24.00
N SER A 17 -25.66 1.41 -24.81
CA SER A 17 -25.56 1.37 -26.25
C SER A 17 -24.19 0.90 -26.71
N THR A 18 -24.16 -0.12 -27.56
CA THR A 18 -22.98 -0.69 -28.21
C THR A 18 -22.50 0.25 -29.32
N ALA A 19 -21.27 0.76 -29.23
CA ALA A 19 -20.57 1.45 -30.32
C ALA A 19 -19.69 0.48 -31.11
N LEU A 20 -19.92 0.42 -32.41
CA LEU A 20 -19.18 -0.36 -33.40
C LEU A 20 -17.76 0.17 -33.56
N ILE A 21 -16.74 -0.68 -33.38
CA ILE A 21 -15.36 -0.38 -33.77
C ILE A 21 -14.99 -1.23 -34.97
N THR A 22 -14.65 -0.53 -36.04
CA THR A 22 -14.21 -1.08 -37.33
C THR A 22 -12.76 -1.60 -37.24
N ALA A 23 -12.57 -2.81 -37.75
CA ALA A 23 -11.29 -3.50 -37.84
C ALA A 23 -10.41 -2.92 -38.95
N LEU A 24 -9.11 -2.75 -38.69
CA LEU A 24 -8.05 -2.52 -39.66
C LEU A 24 -7.20 -3.77 -39.84
N PRO A 25 -6.74 -4.07 -41.09
CA PRO A 25 -6.08 -5.34 -41.39
C PRO A 25 -4.60 -5.37 -41.00
N VAL A 26 -4.18 -6.52 -40.47
CA VAL A 26 -2.80 -6.90 -40.18
C VAL A 26 -2.06 -7.26 -41.48
N LEU A 27 -0.95 -6.59 -41.76
CA LEU A 27 0.03 -7.02 -42.76
C LEU A 27 0.99 -8.05 -42.14
N ALA A 28 0.99 -9.24 -42.69
CA ALA A 28 1.99 -10.27 -42.37
C ALA A 28 3.28 -10.01 -43.14
N ALA A 29 4.41 -9.99 -42.50
CA ALA A 29 5.73 -10.11 -43.08
C ALA A 29 6.43 -11.35 -42.54
N SER A 30 6.56 -12.36 -43.39
CA SER A 30 7.34 -13.56 -43.19
C SER A 30 8.81 -13.27 -43.50
N GLY A 31 9.72 -13.60 -42.58
CA GLY A 31 11.17 -13.56 -42.76
C GLY A 31 11.83 -14.73 -42.07
N SER A 32 12.13 -15.79 -42.81
CA SER A 32 12.94 -16.94 -42.40
C SER A 32 14.42 -16.56 -42.45
N SER A 33 15.19 -16.90 -41.39
CA SER A 33 16.62 -17.16 -41.55
C SER A 33 17.10 -18.19 -40.53
N ALA A 34 17.51 -19.33 -41.03
CA ALA A 34 18.26 -20.35 -40.31
C ALA A 34 19.72 -19.87 -40.09
N GLY A 35 20.25 -20.10 -38.94
CA GLY A 35 21.65 -19.79 -38.60
C GLY A 35 22.20 -20.73 -37.53
N ALA A 36 23.18 -21.47 -37.94
CA ALA A 36 23.90 -22.59 -37.37
C ALA A 36 24.37 -22.51 -35.90
N ALA A 37 24.38 -23.68 -35.29
CA ALA A 37 25.04 -23.97 -34.00
C ALA A 37 26.57 -23.86 -34.08
N ALA A 38 27.19 -23.31 -33.03
CA ALA A 38 28.63 -23.38 -32.77
C ALA A 38 28.88 -23.98 -31.37
N PRO A 39 30.01 -24.72 -31.21
CA PRO A 39 30.22 -25.62 -30.07
C PRO A 39 30.70 -24.93 -28.81
N ALA A 40 30.40 -25.58 -27.68
CA ALA A 40 30.80 -25.20 -26.34
C ALA A 40 32.33 -25.19 -26.15
N GLY A 41 32.89 -24.06 -25.69
CA GLY A 41 34.26 -23.94 -25.20
C GLY A 41 34.28 -24.02 -23.65
N PRO A 42 35.43 -24.44 -23.06
CA PRO A 42 35.56 -24.78 -21.66
C PRO A 42 35.50 -23.53 -20.74
N ALA A 43 34.87 -23.71 -19.59
CA ALA A 43 34.73 -22.72 -18.53
C ALA A 43 36.12 -22.26 -17.99
N ALA A 44 36.38 -20.98 -18.14
CA ALA A 44 37.50 -20.33 -17.47
C ALA A 44 37.05 -19.91 -16.06
N THR A 45 37.70 -20.49 -15.05
CA THR A 45 37.62 -20.09 -13.66
C THR A 45 38.18 -18.69 -13.48
N ALA A 46 37.35 -17.71 -13.19
CA ALA A 46 37.81 -16.38 -12.83
C ALA A 46 38.35 -16.34 -11.40
N PRO A 47 39.45 -15.60 -11.14
CA PRO A 47 40.05 -15.50 -9.80
C PRO A 47 39.12 -14.63 -8.90
N VAL A 48 38.92 -15.14 -7.67
CA VAL A 48 38.20 -14.43 -6.61
C VAL A 48 39.04 -13.19 -6.25
N ALA A 49 38.51 -12.03 -6.60
CA ALA A 49 39.06 -10.75 -6.15
C ALA A 49 38.73 -10.58 -4.65
N THR A 50 39.79 -10.61 -3.82
CA THR A 50 39.73 -10.20 -2.42
C THR A 50 39.43 -8.70 -2.36
N VAL A 51 38.21 -8.37 -1.93
CA VAL A 51 37.80 -6.98 -1.67
C VAL A 51 38.45 -6.57 -0.34
N ASP A 52 39.45 -5.71 -0.41
CA ASP A 52 39.99 -5.00 0.74
C ASP A 52 38.87 -4.13 1.37
N VAL A 53 38.39 -4.54 2.54
CA VAL A 53 37.47 -3.76 3.35
C VAL A 53 38.28 -2.64 4.00
N PRO A 54 38.05 -1.36 3.64
CA PRO A 54 38.77 -0.26 4.31
C PRO A 54 38.39 -0.22 5.79
N ALA A 55 39.42 -0.23 6.65
CA ALA A 55 39.25 -0.14 8.09
C ALA A 55 38.35 1.01 8.48
N ALA A 56 37.26 0.66 9.19
CA ALA A 56 36.29 1.61 9.69
C ALA A 56 36.98 2.68 10.57
N ARG A 57 37.08 3.91 10.07
CA ARG A 57 37.50 5.06 10.86
C ARG A 57 36.64 5.13 12.13
N ALA A 58 37.27 4.91 13.27
CA ALA A 58 36.65 5.10 14.59
C ALA A 58 36.17 6.54 14.72
N GLY A 59 34.94 6.78 14.32
CA GLY A 59 34.28 8.08 14.44
C GLY A 59 34.17 8.47 15.90
N LYS A 60 34.87 9.53 16.33
CA LYS A 60 34.75 10.17 17.66
C LYS A 60 33.27 10.27 18.03
N LYS A 61 32.82 9.45 18.99
CA LYS A 61 31.46 9.55 19.59
C LYS A 61 31.35 10.94 20.24
N LYS A 62 30.76 11.90 19.53
CA LYS A 62 30.35 13.16 20.10
C LYS A 62 29.40 12.86 21.26
N ASN A 63 29.85 13.12 22.50
CA ASN A 63 29.03 13.06 23.71
C ASN A 63 27.85 14.03 23.57
N LYS A 64 26.74 13.56 23.00
CA LYS A 64 25.50 14.34 22.90
C LYS A 64 24.92 14.49 24.30
N LYS A 65 24.87 15.72 24.76
CA LYS A 65 24.26 16.15 26.04
C LYS A 65 22.99 15.37 26.34
N LYS A 66 22.99 14.54 27.38
CA LYS A 66 21.90 13.63 27.79
C LYS A 66 20.60 14.33 28.25
N GLY A 67 20.54 15.67 28.27
CA GLY A 67 19.46 16.43 28.91
C GLY A 67 18.13 16.52 28.17
N THR A 68 18.11 16.36 26.83
CA THR A 68 16.92 16.66 26.00
C THR A 68 16.09 15.45 25.55
N GLN A 69 16.47 14.23 25.93
CA GLN A 69 15.73 13.03 25.47
C GLN A 69 14.41 12.74 26.20
N LYS A 70 14.13 13.43 27.30
CA LYS A 70 13.07 13.09 28.26
C LYS A 70 11.63 13.30 27.72
N TYR A 71 11.45 14.11 26.66
CA TYR A 71 10.13 14.55 26.22
C TYR A 71 9.78 14.14 24.78
N HIS A 72 10.74 13.57 24.03
CA HIS A 72 10.53 13.30 22.62
C HIS A 72 9.78 12.00 22.35
N HIS A 73 8.71 12.11 21.59
CA HIS A 73 7.95 10.98 21.08
C HIS A 73 7.83 11.05 19.55
N ARG A 74 7.56 9.89 18.96
CA ARG A 74 7.40 9.73 17.52
C ARG A 74 6.32 8.73 17.21
N ALA A 75 5.55 8.98 16.14
CA ALA A 75 4.74 7.99 15.46
C ALA A 75 5.02 8.06 13.97
N LYS A 76 5.00 6.91 13.31
CA LYS A 76 4.90 6.80 11.86
C LYS A 76 3.82 5.77 11.58
N VAL A 77 2.83 6.16 10.84
CA VAL A 77 1.71 5.31 10.47
C VAL A 77 1.45 5.48 8.99
N GLY A 78 1.03 4.43 8.33
CA GLY A 78 0.66 4.46 6.92
C GLY A 78 -0.23 3.29 6.59
N ALA A 79 -1.23 3.55 5.80
CA ALA A 79 -2.06 2.61 5.10
C ALA A 79 -1.96 2.91 3.60
N GLN A 80 -2.07 1.91 2.79
CA GLN A 80 -2.07 2.03 1.34
C GLN A 80 -2.99 0.97 0.76
N VAL A 81 -3.74 1.32 -0.27
CA VAL A 81 -4.62 0.38 -0.96
C VAL A 81 -3.79 -0.65 -1.71
N LEU A 82 -2.90 -0.18 -2.57
CA LEU A 82 -2.13 -1.04 -3.47
C LEU A 82 -0.73 -0.49 -3.71
N ARG A 83 0.24 -1.41 -3.82
CA ARG A 83 1.56 -1.14 -4.38
C ARG A 83 1.85 -2.17 -5.45
N ALA A 84 1.95 -1.74 -6.69
CA ALA A 84 2.32 -2.59 -7.82
C ALA A 84 3.74 -2.24 -8.29
N ILE A 85 4.58 -3.25 -8.41
CA ILE A 85 5.89 -3.16 -9.06
C ILE A 85 5.73 -3.87 -10.39
N VAL A 86 5.81 -3.10 -11.48
CA VAL A 86 5.78 -3.63 -12.84
C VAL A 86 7.20 -3.65 -13.34
N LEU A 87 7.67 -4.83 -13.78
CA LEU A 87 9.04 -5.02 -14.25
C LEU A 87 9.13 -4.68 -15.75
N ASP A 88 10.34 -4.40 -16.22
CA ASP A 88 10.69 -4.04 -17.59
C ASP A 88 10.27 -5.09 -18.65
N GLN A 89 10.10 -6.32 -18.24
CA GLN A 89 9.67 -7.43 -19.09
C GLN A 89 8.14 -7.53 -19.26
N ALA A 90 7.37 -6.66 -18.59
CA ALA A 90 5.93 -6.61 -18.78
C ALA A 90 5.60 -6.02 -20.15
N PRO A 91 4.66 -6.62 -20.92
CA PRO A 91 4.20 -6.04 -22.18
C PRO A 91 3.76 -4.60 -22.01
N GLY A 92 4.20 -3.69 -22.89
CA GLY A 92 3.90 -2.25 -22.83
C GLY A 92 4.76 -1.43 -21.88
N VAL A 93 5.75 -2.03 -21.21
CA VAL A 93 6.79 -1.30 -20.46
C VAL A 93 8.06 -1.28 -21.29
N GLU A 94 8.42 -0.11 -21.82
CA GLU A 94 9.62 0.07 -22.61
C GLU A 94 10.84 0.38 -21.74
N GLY A 95 11.93 -0.38 -21.94
CA GLY A 95 13.25 -0.17 -21.34
C GLY A 95 13.41 -0.73 -19.94
N ASP A 96 14.63 -0.78 -19.43
CA ASP A 96 15.04 -1.34 -18.12
C ASP A 96 14.46 -0.62 -16.89
N LYS A 97 13.24 -0.09 -16.98
CA LYS A 97 12.64 0.74 -15.94
C LYS A 97 11.61 -0.05 -15.13
N VAL A 98 11.91 -0.26 -13.86
CA VAL A 98 10.94 -0.75 -12.89
C VAL A 98 9.95 0.36 -12.52
N VAL A 99 8.68 0.15 -12.76
CA VAL A 99 7.60 1.07 -12.34
C VAL A 99 7.07 0.65 -10.97
N ASP A 100 7.23 1.49 -9.94
CA ASP A 100 6.69 1.28 -8.58
C ASP A 100 5.47 2.18 -8.40
N LEU A 101 4.28 1.66 -8.66
CA LEU A 101 3.00 2.34 -8.48
C LEU A 101 2.54 2.22 -7.02
N ARG A 102 2.05 3.31 -6.47
CA ARG A 102 1.49 3.36 -5.10
C ARG A 102 0.17 4.09 -5.11
N ILE A 103 -0.89 3.38 -4.88
CA ILE A 103 -2.26 3.86 -5.03
C ILE A 103 -2.93 3.96 -3.67
N GLY A 104 -3.68 5.04 -3.44
CA GLY A 104 -4.48 5.25 -2.24
C GLY A 104 -3.62 5.21 -0.98
N ARG A 105 -2.80 6.24 -0.72
CA ARG A 105 -1.91 6.27 0.44
C ARG A 105 -2.33 7.31 1.47
N ALA A 106 -2.62 6.86 2.68
CA ALA A 106 -2.77 7.68 3.87
C ALA A 106 -1.57 7.47 4.81
N ALA A 107 -0.86 8.53 5.18
CA ALA A 107 0.32 8.42 6.04
C ALA A 107 0.41 9.56 7.03
N ALA A 108 1.03 9.31 8.20
CA ALA A 108 1.36 10.36 9.15
C ALA A 108 2.70 10.15 9.83
N ASN A 109 3.27 11.27 10.25
CA ASN A 109 4.51 11.31 11.00
C ASN A 109 4.38 12.33 12.13
N ILE A 110 4.42 11.85 13.36
CA ILE A 110 4.63 12.69 14.54
C ILE A 110 6.10 12.62 14.91
N ASN A 111 6.76 13.77 15.00
CA ASN A 111 8.15 13.87 15.44
C ASN A 111 8.39 15.18 16.18
N THR A 112 8.31 15.14 17.48
CA THR A 112 8.45 16.32 18.35
C THR A 112 9.83 17.01 18.33
N ARG A 113 10.79 16.48 17.55
CA ARG A 113 12.10 17.11 17.32
C ARG A 113 12.13 18.02 16.08
N LYS A 114 11.15 17.91 15.18
CA LYS A 114 11.10 18.70 13.94
C LYS A 114 10.29 19.98 14.14
N ALA A 115 10.46 20.97 13.28
CA ALA A 115 9.65 22.19 13.24
C ALA A 115 8.16 21.85 13.03
N SER A 116 7.82 21.11 12.00
CA SER A 116 6.49 20.50 11.85
C SER A 116 6.38 19.27 12.73
N LYS A 117 5.69 19.39 13.88
CA LYS A 117 5.61 18.32 14.89
C LYS A 117 4.67 17.18 14.49
N ALA A 118 3.58 17.51 13.84
CA ALA A 118 2.61 16.58 13.28
C ALA A 118 2.47 16.84 11.77
N VAL A 119 2.56 15.80 10.99
CA VAL A 119 2.41 15.84 9.53
C VAL A 119 1.49 14.70 9.13
N SER A 120 0.47 14.99 8.38
CA SER A 120 -0.46 14.04 7.78
C SER A 120 -0.43 14.18 6.27
N THR A 121 -0.54 13.10 5.55
CA THR A 121 -0.44 13.08 4.08
C THR A 121 -1.48 12.14 3.49
N SER A 122 -2.18 12.58 2.48
CA SER A 122 -3.01 11.76 1.60
C SER A 122 -2.48 11.88 0.17
N LYS A 123 -2.35 10.75 -0.52
CA LYS A 123 -1.95 10.69 -1.92
C LYS A 123 -2.78 9.64 -2.63
N THR A 124 -3.42 10.03 -3.71
CA THR A 124 -4.15 9.11 -4.57
C THR A 124 -3.18 8.24 -5.36
N LEU A 125 -2.19 8.85 -5.97
CA LEU A 125 -1.15 8.17 -6.74
C LEU A 125 0.24 8.63 -6.26
N GLY A 126 1.19 7.73 -6.28
CA GLY A 126 2.61 7.97 -6.02
C GLY A 126 3.44 6.86 -6.64
N GLY A 127 4.73 7.07 -6.80
CA GLY A 127 5.59 6.01 -7.35
C GLY A 127 6.94 6.49 -7.80
N ARG A 128 7.64 5.58 -8.50
CA ARG A 128 8.90 5.82 -9.20
C ARG A 128 8.80 5.24 -10.60
N GLY A 129 9.60 5.73 -11.54
CA GLY A 129 9.54 5.31 -12.95
C GLY A 129 8.37 5.93 -13.72
N LEU A 130 7.64 6.89 -13.10
CA LEU A 130 6.49 7.58 -13.70
C LEU A 130 6.87 8.98 -14.24
N ALA A 131 8.15 9.37 -14.20
CA ALA A 131 8.59 10.72 -14.55
C ALA A 131 8.34 11.05 -16.03
N ASP A 132 8.31 10.04 -16.89
CA ASP A 132 8.13 10.17 -18.33
C ASP A 132 6.66 9.91 -18.75
N THR A 133 5.75 9.79 -17.79
CA THR A 133 4.32 9.57 -18.06
C THR A 133 3.52 10.84 -17.73
N ASP A 134 2.36 11.03 -18.37
CA ASP A 134 1.41 12.13 -18.08
C ASP A 134 0.81 12.10 -16.67
N LEU A 135 1.30 11.17 -15.83
CA LEU A 135 0.85 10.98 -14.46
C LEU A 135 1.46 11.98 -13.47
N SER A 136 2.36 12.85 -13.89
CA SER A 136 3.04 13.81 -13.00
C SER A 136 2.07 14.72 -12.23
N GLY A 137 0.98 15.12 -12.84
CA GLY A 137 -0.09 15.91 -12.19
C GLY A 137 -0.83 15.16 -11.08
N LEU A 138 -0.91 13.82 -11.16
CA LEU A 138 -1.56 12.96 -10.16
C LEU A 138 -0.66 12.61 -8.98
N LEU A 139 0.65 12.81 -9.11
CA LEU A 139 1.62 12.55 -8.04
C LEU A 139 1.51 13.57 -6.90
N THR A 140 0.77 14.65 -7.11
CA THR A 140 0.51 15.64 -6.08
C THR A 140 -0.41 15.05 -5.01
N GLY A 141 -0.01 15.18 -3.76
CA GLY A 141 -0.82 14.73 -2.63
C GLY A 141 -1.06 15.90 -1.68
N MET A 142 -2.08 15.74 -0.84
CA MET A 142 -2.34 16.69 0.23
C MET A 142 -1.44 16.45 1.43
N VAL A 143 -1.01 17.53 2.04
CA VAL A 143 -0.17 17.49 3.24
C VAL A 143 -0.68 18.49 4.26
N ALA A 144 -1.16 18.01 5.39
CA ALA A 144 -1.42 18.84 6.57
C ALA A 144 -0.21 18.85 7.51
N LYS A 145 0.17 20.03 7.99
CA LYS A 145 1.31 20.22 8.91
C LYS A 145 0.86 21.07 10.09
N ALA A 146 1.16 20.60 11.31
CA ALA A 146 0.93 21.38 12.53
C ALA A 146 2.19 21.42 13.40
N GLY A 147 2.44 22.57 14.01
CA GLY A 147 3.62 22.82 14.82
C GLY A 147 3.74 24.29 15.21
N PRO A 148 4.79 24.69 15.95
CA PRO A 148 4.97 26.08 16.40
C PRO A 148 4.95 27.11 15.26
N GLU A 149 5.51 26.75 14.10
CA GLU A 149 5.64 27.63 12.92
C GLU A 149 4.50 27.49 11.91
N LYS A 150 3.67 26.43 12.01
CA LYS A 150 2.65 26.05 11.01
C LYS A 150 1.22 26.11 11.54
N GLY A 151 1.03 26.72 12.73
CA GLY A 151 -0.28 26.79 13.36
C GLY A 151 -0.68 25.53 14.12
N LYS A 152 -1.82 25.61 14.81
CA LYS A 152 -2.32 24.55 15.70
C LYS A 152 -3.04 23.44 14.97
N GLU A 153 -3.68 23.73 13.85
CA GLU A 153 -4.49 22.77 13.08
C GLU A 153 -4.50 23.12 11.60
N GLU A 154 -4.47 22.10 10.76
CA GLU A 154 -4.63 22.20 9.31
C GLU A 154 -5.46 21.00 8.82
N VAL A 155 -6.44 21.25 7.92
CA VAL A 155 -7.38 20.22 7.43
C VAL A 155 -7.66 20.46 5.92
N PRO A 156 -6.70 20.20 5.01
CA PRO A 156 -6.95 20.22 3.59
C PRO A 156 -7.72 18.98 3.12
N SER A 157 -8.60 19.18 2.13
CA SER A 157 -9.31 18.14 1.40
C SER A 157 -9.17 18.35 -0.10
N GLN A 158 -9.28 17.28 -0.89
CA GLN A 158 -9.19 17.32 -2.34
C GLN A 158 -10.07 16.22 -2.95
N THR A 159 -10.69 16.54 -4.07
CA THR A 159 -11.34 15.58 -4.97
C THR A 159 -10.66 15.66 -6.33
N LEU A 160 -10.30 14.51 -6.89
CA LEU A 160 -9.72 14.38 -8.21
C LEU A 160 -10.75 13.72 -9.13
N VAL A 161 -10.87 14.24 -10.35
CA VAL A 161 -11.66 13.64 -11.41
C VAL A 161 -11.02 12.34 -11.90
N PRO A 162 -11.79 11.45 -12.55
CA PRO A 162 -11.25 10.24 -13.16
C PRO A 162 -10.12 10.53 -14.12
N VAL A 163 -9.10 9.68 -14.12
CA VAL A 163 -7.93 9.81 -14.99
C VAL A 163 -7.68 8.50 -15.72
N PRO A 164 -7.88 8.48 -17.04
CA PRO A 164 -7.41 7.39 -17.88
C PRO A 164 -5.91 7.54 -18.09
N ALA A 165 -5.11 6.69 -17.51
CA ALA A 165 -3.66 6.65 -17.68
C ALA A 165 -3.25 5.30 -18.31
N ALA A 166 -4.02 4.87 -19.32
CA ALA A 166 -3.72 3.66 -20.08
C ALA A 166 -2.33 3.76 -20.75
N PRO A 167 -1.59 2.65 -20.88
CA PRO A 167 -1.98 1.28 -20.54
C PRO A 167 -1.69 0.88 -19.07
N LEU A 168 -1.11 1.77 -18.24
CA LEU A 168 -0.62 1.39 -16.91
C LEU A 168 -1.72 1.37 -15.85
N LEU A 169 -2.69 2.30 -15.94
CA LEU A 169 -3.63 2.55 -14.86
C LEU A 169 -4.89 3.24 -15.36
N THR A 170 -6.05 2.84 -14.83
CA THR A 170 -7.26 3.67 -14.82
C THR A 170 -7.70 3.91 -13.39
N LEU A 171 -8.12 5.13 -13.10
CA LEU A 171 -8.62 5.55 -11.80
C LEU A 171 -9.95 6.25 -11.97
N GLY A 172 -10.94 5.87 -11.22
CA GLY A 172 -12.17 6.60 -11.05
C GLY A 172 -12.00 7.84 -10.17
N VAL A 173 -13.11 8.35 -9.65
CA VAL A 173 -13.11 9.51 -8.75
C VAL A 173 -12.30 9.20 -7.50
N SER A 174 -11.38 10.10 -7.16
CA SER A 174 -10.55 9.94 -5.98
C SER A 174 -10.73 11.11 -5.02
N THR A 175 -10.84 10.80 -3.75
CA THR A 175 -10.94 11.80 -2.69
C THR A 175 -9.86 11.63 -1.65
N GLY A 176 -9.50 12.71 -1.01
CA GLY A 176 -8.54 12.68 0.06
C GLY A 176 -8.82 13.75 1.10
N GLU A 177 -8.51 13.44 2.34
CA GLU A 177 -8.58 14.37 3.46
C GLU A 177 -7.36 14.16 4.36
N THR A 178 -6.84 15.24 4.90
CA THR A 178 -5.75 15.17 5.88
C THR A 178 -6.02 16.12 7.03
N LYS A 179 -5.54 15.73 8.23
CA LYS A 179 -5.65 16.55 9.43
C LYS A 179 -4.39 16.40 10.27
N ALA A 180 -3.85 17.53 10.70
CA ALA A 180 -2.76 17.57 11.66
C ALA A 180 -3.09 18.58 12.77
N ARG A 181 -2.80 18.21 14.02
CA ARG A 181 -3.00 19.06 15.19
C ARG A 181 -1.75 19.14 16.07
N TRP A 182 -1.52 20.30 16.62
CA TRP A 182 -0.45 20.57 17.58
C TRP A 182 -0.94 21.53 18.66
N ASN A 183 -0.75 21.16 19.93
CA ASN A 183 -1.24 21.95 21.06
C ASN A 183 -0.12 22.43 22.00
N GLY A 184 1.09 22.62 21.44
CA GLY A 184 2.25 23.12 22.19
C GLY A 184 3.20 22.02 22.68
N PRO A 185 4.39 22.42 23.21
CA PRO A 185 5.50 21.51 23.50
C PRO A 185 5.27 20.61 24.72
N ARG A 186 4.43 21.01 25.65
CA ARG A 186 4.10 20.27 26.88
C ARG A 186 2.62 20.01 27.05
N THR A 187 1.81 20.38 26.08
CA THR A 187 0.38 20.12 26.06
C THR A 187 0.06 19.09 25.02
N CYS A 188 -0.50 17.97 25.44
CA CYS A 188 -1.05 17.01 24.50
C CYS A 188 -2.37 17.55 23.91
N VAL A 189 -2.68 17.20 22.67
CA VAL A 189 -4.06 17.31 22.18
C VAL A 189 -4.96 16.57 23.19
N PRO A 190 -6.06 17.16 23.67
CA PRO A 190 -6.90 16.61 24.73
C PRO A 190 -7.22 15.13 24.51
N GLY A 191 -7.35 14.38 25.59
CA GLY A 191 -7.43 12.93 25.58
C GLY A 191 -8.48 12.39 24.61
N GLY A 192 -8.06 11.40 23.82
CA GLY A 192 -8.89 10.78 22.80
C GLY A 192 -9.04 11.56 21.48
N LYS A 193 -8.69 12.87 21.44
CA LYS A 193 -8.73 13.62 20.17
C LYS A 193 -7.59 13.24 19.25
N THR A 194 -7.89 13.24 17.96
CA THR A 194 -6.94 12.90 16.91
C THR A 194 -5.84 13.94 16.79
N VAL A 195 -4.59 13.49 16.73
CA VAL A 195 -3.41 14.32 16.46
C VAL A 195 -3.16 14.42 14.96
N THR A 196 -3.22 13.28 14.27
CA THR A 196 -3.19 13.21 12.81
C THR A 196 -4.24 12.22 12.33
N SER A 197 -4.90 12.56 11.24
CA SER A 197 -5.69 11.62 10.43
C SER A 197 -5.47 11.92 8.97
N SER A 198 -5.50 10.91 8.15
CA SER A 198 -5.68 11.06 6.71
C SER A 198 -6.48 9.89 6.17
N SER A 199 -7.21 10.18 5.10
CA SER A 199 -7.88 9.22 4.27
C SER A 199 -7.52 9.49 2.80
N SER A 200 -7.49 8.44 2.02
CA SER A 200 -7.44 8.48 0.56
C SER A 200 -8.38 7.41 0.08
N SER A 201 -9.35 7.75 -0.74
CA SER A 201 -10.26 6.78 -1.36
C SER A 201 -10.27 6.97 -2.88
N THR A 202 -10.51 5.89 -3.59
CA THR A 202 -10.56 5.85 -5.04
C THR A 202 -11.64 4.86 -5.45
N ALA A 203 -12.49 5.24 -6.38
CA ALA A 203 -13.43 4.34 -7.02
C ALA A 203 -12.80 3.73 -8.28
N ASP A 204 -13.26 2.53 -8.64
CA ASP A 204 -13.00 1.87 -9.92
C ASP A 204 -11.54 1.94 -10.39
N LEU A 205 -10.71 1.13 -9.76
CA LEU A 205 -9.28 1.05 -10.06
C LEU A 205 -9.00 -0.14 -10.97
N ALA A 206 -8.28 0.09 -12.08
CA ALA A 206 -7.70 -1.01 -12.85
C ALA A 206 -6.20 -0.78 -13.09
N VAL A 207 -5.41 -1.82 -12.89
CA VAL A 207 -3.95 -1.83 -13.10
C VAL A 207 -3.64 -2.68 -14.33
N LEU A 208 -2.82 -2.15 -15.23
CA LEU A 208 -2.45 -2.76 -16.50
C LEU A 208 -3.66 -3.22 -17.33
N PRO A 209 -4.62 -2.32 -17.64
CA PRO A 209 -5.77 -2.67 -18.45
C PRO A 209 -5.34 -2.98 -19.89
N GLY A 210 -5.72 -4.17 -20.39
CA GLY A 210 -5.48 -4.56 -21.79
C GLY A 210 -4.02 -4.84 -22.17
N VAL A 211 -3.11 -4.92 -21.22
CA VAL A 211 -1.67 -5.19 -21.48
C VAL A 211 -1.44 -6.64 -21.93
N ILE A 212 -2.24 -7.58 -21.43
CA ILE A 212 -2.18 -8.98 -21.86
C ILE A 212 -3.29 -9.21 -22.87
N PRO A 213 -2.98 -9.50 -24.16
CA PRO A 213 -3.98 -9.72 -25.20
C PRO A 213 -4.97 -10.84 -24.81
N GLY A 214 -6.27 -10.59 -24.98
CA GLY A 214 -7.33 -11.52 -24.63
C GLY A 214 -7.73 -11.53 -23.16
N PHE A 215 -7.08 -10.74 -22.34
CA PHE A 215 -7.42 -10.55 -20.93
C PHE A 215 -7.82 -9.10 -20.65
N GLY A 216 -8.64 -8.89 -19.63
CA GLY A 216 -9.00 -7.56 -19.15
C GLY A 216 -7.86 -6.89 -18.39
N ALA A 217 -8.18 -6.19 -17.30
CA ALA A 217 -7.16 -5.66 -16.41
C ALA A 217 -6.40 -6.79 -15.70
N LEU A 218 -5.09 -6.62 -15.50
CA LEU A 218 -4.31 -7.53 -14.64
C LEU A 218 -4.90 -7.57 -13.22
N LEU A 219 -5.30 -6.42 -12.72
CA LEU A 219 -6.01 -6.27 -11.45
C LEU A 219 -7.08 -5.19 -11.60
N GLY A 220 -8.33 -5.54 -11.36
CA GLY A 220 -9.47 -4.65 -11.19
C GLY A 220 -9.91 -4.58 -9.73
N LEU A 221 -10.42 -3.45 -9.31
CA LEU A 221 -11.06 -3.23 -8.02
C LEU A 221 -12.39 -2.53 -8.29
N ASP A 222 -13.47 -3.30 -8.18
CA ASP A 222 -14.82 -2.81 -8.43
C ASP A 222 -15.40 -2.20 -7.15
N GLY A 223 -15.68 -0.89 -7.20
CA GLY A 223 -16.19 -0.13 -6.08
C GLY A 223 -15.15 0.76 -5.40
N THR A 224 -15.45 1.19 -4.19
CA THR A 224 -14.61 2.17 -3.48
C THR A 224 -13.60 1.50 -2.59
N VAL A 225 -12.33 1.78 -2.84
CA VAL A 225 -11.22 1.39 -1.98
C VAL A 225 -10.70 2.59 -1.20
N SER A 226 -10.21 2.35 0.02
CA SER A 226 -9.72 3.43 0.87
C SER A 226 -8.52 3.03 1.71
N ALA A 227 -7.69 4.02 2.03
CA ALA A 227 -6.65 3.89 3.03
C ALA A 227 -6.85 4.96 4.09
N THR A 228 -6.84 4.58 5.35
CA THR A 228 -7.01 5.52 6.46
C THR A 228 -5.92 5.34 7.51
N GLN A 229 -5.53 6.44 8.12
CA GLN A 229 -4.66 6.41 9.30
C GLN A 229 -5.14 7.40 10.37
N LYS A 230 -4.91 7.06 11.61
CA LYS A 230 -5.22 7.92 12.75
C LYS A 230 -4.19 7.76 13.85
N THR A 231 -3.74 8.89 14.43
CA THR A 231 -2.95 8.87 15.65
C THR A 231 -3.62 9.67 16.75
N ALA A 232 -3.53 9.20 17.98
CA ALA A 232 -4.12 9.86 19.13
C ALA A 232 -3.28 9.64 20.38
N TYR A 233 -3.33 10.58 21.32
CA TYR A 233 -2.82 10.36 22.66
C TYR A 233 -3.76 9.47 23.48
N LEU A 234 -3.17 8.53 24.21
CA LEU A 234 -3.91 7.73 25.19
C LEU A 234 -3.88 8.49 26.53
N PRO A 235 -5.04 8.96 27.02
CA PRO A 235 -5.08 9.76 28.24
C PRO A 235 -4.70 8.93 29.47
N LYS A 236 -3.89 9.53 30.34
CA LYS A 236 -3.68 9.11 31.74
C LYS A 236 -3.45 10.36 32.58
N LYS A 237 -3.79 10.31 33.87
CA LYS A 237 -3.84 11.47 34.79
C LYS A 237 -2.68 12.48 34.66
N ARG A 238 -1.42 12.07 34.48
CA ARG A 238 -0.26 12.99 34.34
C ARG A 238 0.64 12.66 33.14
N LYS A 239 0.44 11.54 32.47
CA LYS A 239 1.28 11.08 31.36
C LYS A 239 0.44 10.35 30.34
N ALA A 240 0.70 10.60 29.07
CA ALA A 240 -0.02 9.99 27.96
C ALA A 240 0.81 8.87 27.30
N GLY A 241 0.13 7.88 26.77
CA GLY A 241 0.65 7.00 25.73
C GLY A 241 0.36 7.56 24.35
N LEU A 242 0.73 6.82 23.32
CA LEU A 242 0.46 7.14 21.93
C LEU A 242 -0.11 5.90 21.23
N LYS A 243 -1.18 6.10 20.48
CA LYS A 243 -1.85 5.08 19.65
C LYS A 243 -1.76 5.49 18.19
N ALA A 244 -1.43 4.54 17.32
CA ALA A 244 -1.48 4.67 15.88
C ALA A 244 -2.37 3.56 15.30
N VAL A 245 -3.23 3.92 14.37
CA VAL A 245 -4.15 3.00 13.68
C VAL A 245 -3.96 3.18 12.18
N ALA A 246 -3.81 2.10 11.47
CA ALA A 246 -3.83 2.03 10.02
C ALA A 246 -4.92 1.03 9.60
N THR A 247 -5.74 1.39 8.63
CA THR A 247 -6.81 0.53 8.08
C THR A 247 -6.84 0.75 6.57
N THR A 248 -7.09 -0.30 5.82
CA THR A 248 -7.39 -0.21 4.39
C THR A 248 -8.77 -0.79 4.16
N GLY A 249 -9.69 -0.02 3.58
CA GLY A 249 -10.93 -0.52 3.02
C GLY A 249 -10.66 -1.06 1.64
N LEU A 250 -10.99 -2.30 1.40
CA LEU A 250 -10.83 -2.97 0.12
C LEU A 250 -12.21 -3.21 -0.51
N ALA A 251 -12.31 -3.05 -1.81
CA ALA A 251 -13.39 -3.61 -2.62
C ALA A 251 -12.97 -5.00 -3.11
N ASP A 252 -13.89 -5.69 -3.76
CA ASP A 252 -13.59 -6.97 -4.40
C ASP A 252 -12.56 -6.79 -5.50
N LEU A 253 -11.68 -7.78 -5.65
CA LEU A 253 -10.59 -7.75 -6.62
C LEU A 253 -10.87 -8.76 -7.72
N GLY A 254 -10.86 -8.28 -8.97
CA GLY A 254 -10.82 -9.11 -10.18
C GLY A 254 -9.41 -9.20 -10.74
N LEU A 255 -8.95 -10.38 -11.09
CA LEU A 255 -7.65 -10.60 -11.72
C LEU A 255 -7.86 -11.16 -13.12
N PHE A 256 -7.09 -10.65 -14.09
CA PHE A 256 -7.14 -11.06 -15.49
C PHE A 256 -8.55 -10.91 -16.12
N GLY A 257 -9.23 -9.76 -15.85
CA GLY A 257 -10.59 -9.54 -16.32
C GLY A 257 -11.60 -10.47 -15.64
N ASP A 258 -11.50 -10.59 -14.32
CA ASP A 258 -12.38 -11.37 -13.42
C ASP A 258 -12.31 -12.90 -13.58
N MET A 259 -11.27 -13.43 -14.25
CA MET A 259 -11.04 -14.87 -14.28
C MET A 259 -10.74 -15.45 -12.89
N VAL A 260 -10.12 -14.67 -12.04
CA VAL A 260 -9.96 -14.98 -10.61
C VAL A 260 -10.58 -13.84 -9.84
N SER A 261 -11.53 -14.12 -8.96
CA SER A 261 -12.16 -13.14 -8.09
C SER A 261 -11.75 -13.34 -6.63
N ILE A 262 -11.57 -12.24 -5.92
CA ILE A 262 -11.24 -12.23 -4.49
C ILE A 262 -12.26 -11.32 -3.81
N GLU A 263 -13.22 -11.94 -3.12
CA GLU A 263 -14.21 -11.23 -2.32
C GLU A 263 -13.60 -10.81 -0.97
N VAL A 264 -13.84 -9.57 -0.56
CA VAL A 264 -13.33 -9.01 0.69
C VAL A 264 -14.43 -8.95 1.74
N VAL A 265 -14.48 -9.94 2.62
CA VAL A 265 -15.48 -10.04 3.69
C VAL A 265 -15.20 -9.04 4.83
N SER A 266 -13.92 -8.76 5.12
CA SER A 266 -13.55 -7.78 6.14
C SER A 266 -12.21 -7.11 5.88
N ASP A 267 -12.09 -5.86 6.32
CA ASP A 267 -10.94 -5.00 6.12
C ASP A 267 -9.77 -5.28 7.07
N PRO A 268 -8.52 -5.20 6.60
CA PRO A 268 -7.34 -5.31 7.45
C PRO A 268 -7.12 -4.05 8.28
N LYS A 269 -6.74 -4.27 9.55
CA LYS A 269 -6.50 -3.18 10.51
C LYS A 269 -5.28 -3.46 11.38
N MET A 270 -4.43 -2.46 11.54
CA MET A 270 -3.26 -2.52 12.41
C MET A 270 -3.27 -1.40 13.45
N VAL A 271 -3.12 -1.78 14.72
CA VAL A 271 -3.09 -0.85 15.85
C VAL A 271 -1.77 -1.03 16.61
N ALA A 272 -1.01 0.05 16.75
CA ALA A 272 0.16 0.10 17.61
C ALA A 272 -0.07 1.03 18.79
N THR A 273 0.26 0.59 19.99
CA THR A 273 0.21 1.39 21.21
C THR A 273 1.54 1.35 21.95
N ALA A 274 1.96 2.48 22.53
CA ALA A 274 3.09 2.52 23.44
C ALA A 274 2.81 3.53 24.56
N THR A 275 3.11 3.17 25.80
CA THR A 275 2.83 4.00 26.97
C THR A 275 4.09 4.41 27.72
N GLY A 276 5.26 3.84 27.39
CA GLY A 276 6.52 4.04 28.09
C GLY A 276 6.61 3.30 29.43
N ARG A 277 5.68 2.39 29.72
CA ARG A 277 5.66 1.55 30.93
C ARG A 277 5.91 0.11 30.53
N PRO A 278 6.67 -0.66 31.32
CA PRO A 278 6.90 -2.09 31.05
C PRO A 278 5.60 -2.87 30.80
N GLY A 279 5.63 -3.79 29.85
CA GLY A 279 4.51 -4.65 29.48
C GLY A 279 3.30 -3.93 28.85
N LYS A 280 3.37 -2.60 28.58
CA LYS A 280 2.24 -1.80 28.07
C LYS A 280 2.44 -1.23 26.66
N ALA A 281 3.34 -1.81 25.87
CA ALA A 281 3.37 -1.67 24.42
C ALA A 281 2.66 -2.88 23.79
N LYS A 282 1.90 -2.64 22.70
CA LYS A 282 1.14 -3.71 22.02
C LYS A 282 0.99 -3.39 20.54
N ILE A 283 1.08 -4.42 19.72
CA ILE A 283 0.56 -4.45 18.35
C ILE A 283 -0.70 -5.32 18.36
N THR A 284 -1.71 -4.89 17.64
CA THR A 284 -2.89 -5.70 17.32
C THR A 284 -3.08 -5.60 15.82
N TYR A 285 -3.10 -6.74 15.16
CA TYR A 285 -3.40 -6.85 13.74
C TYR A 285 -4.66 -7.68 13.58
N THR A 286 -5.61 -7.16 12.85
CA THR A 286 -6.79 -7.88 12.38
C THR A 286 -6.57 -8.09 10.88
N PRO A 287 -6.34 -9.31 10.39
CA PRO A 287 -6.20 -9.57 8.96
C PRO A 287 -7.53 -9.32 8.24
N ALA A 288 -7.47 -9.13 6.93
CA ALA A 288 -8.66 -9.23 6.09
C ALA A 288 -9.16 -10.68 6.09
N VAL A 289 -10.47 -10.84 5.94
CA VAL A 289 -11.09 -12.11 5.58
C VAL A 289 -11.39 -12.05 4.10
N LEU A 290 -10.87 -13.01 3.35
CA LEU A 290 -10.95 -13.07 1.90
C LEU A 290 -11.54 -14.41 1.47
N GLU A 291 -12.32 -14.40 0.39
CA GLU A 291 -12.77 -15.60 -0.32
C GLU A 291 -12.26 -15.54 -1.76
N ILE A 292 -11.64 -16.61 -2.24
CA ILE A 292 -11.01 -16.64 -3.57
C ILE A 292 -11.73 -17.64 -4.43
N THR A 293 -12.13 -17.21 -5.63
CA THR A 293 -12.72 -18.06 -6.65
C THR A 293 -11.78 -18.15 -7.85
N GLY A 294 -11.46 -19.36 -8.28
CA GLY A 294 -10.58 -19.62 -9.41
C GLY A 294 -11.25 -19.45 -10.76
N PRO A 295 -10.47 -19.65 -11.87
CA PRO A 295 -10.96 -19.46 -13.23
C PRO A 295 -12.10 -20.41 -13.64
N ASP A 296 -12.24 -21.52 -12.97
CA ASP A 296 -13.29 -22.54 -13.16
C ASP A 296 -14.54 -22.29 -12.28
N GLY A 297 -14.56 -21.20 -11.53
CA GLY A 297 -15.61 -20.87 -10.58
C GLY A 297 -15.52 -21.63 -9.25
N SER A 298 -14.46 -22.41 -9.04
CA SER A 298 -14.27 -23.19 -7.81
C SER A 298 -13.59 -22.35 -6.72
N PRO A 299 -13.95 -22.56 -5.43
CA PRO A 299 -13.24 -21.91 -4.33
C PRO A 299 -11.78 -22.35 -4.26
N VAL A 300 -10.86 -21.39 -4.15
CA VAL A 300 -9.43 -21.65 -3.93
C VAL A 300 -9.16 -21.62 -2.43
N PRO A 301 -8.70 -22.73 -1.83
CA PRO A 301 -8.42 -22.76 -0.41
C PRO A 301 -7.25 -21.84 -0.05
N ILE A 302 -7.43 -21.03 0.98
CA ILE A 302 -6.37 -20.18 1.51
C ILE A 302 -5.48 -21.02 2.43
N PRO A 303 -4.18 -21.19 2.12
CA PRO A 303 -3.29 -21.97 2.97
C PRO A 303 -3.14 -21.35 4.35
N THR A 304 -3.37 -22.14 5.40
CA THR A 304 -3.28 -21.68 6.81
C THR A 304 -1.85 -21.69 7.34
N ASP A 305 -0.94 -22.36 6.67
CA ASP A 305 0.49 -22.48 7.01
C ASP A 305 1.35 -21.35 6.41
N GLY A 306 0.72 -20.43 5.65
CA GLY A 306 1.41 -19.33 4.96
C GLY A 306 2.08 -19.73 3.65
N ALA A 307 1.85 -20.97 3.17
CA ALA A 307 2.29 -21.36 1.84
C ALA A 307 1.65 -20.50 0.75
N PRO A 308 2.30 -20.28 -0.39
CA PRO A 308 1.68 -19.62 -1.53
C PRO A 308 0.59 -20.52 -2.14
N ALA A 309 -0.50 -19.91 -2.62
CA ALA A 309 -1.44 -20.56 -3.50
C ALA A 309 -1.05 -20.27 -4.96
N GLU A 310 -0.86 -21.32 -5.76
CA GLU A 310 -0.57 -21.19 -7.18
C GLU A 310 -1.85 -21.45 -7.99
N ILE A 311 -2.19 -20.52 -8.88
CA ILE A 311 -3.37 -20.61 -9.72
C ILE A 311 -2.91 -20.61 -11.18
N GLY A 312 -3.17 -21.72 -11.88
CA GLY A 312 -3.00 -21.80 -13.31
C GLY A 312 -4.10 -21.02 -14.04
N ILE A 313 -3.74 -20.32 -15.09
CA ILE A 313 -4.68 -19.60 -15.96
C ILE A 313 -4.90 -20.42 -17.23
N PRO A 314 -6.02 -21.17 -17.36
CA PRO A 314 -6.22 -22.11 -18.46
C PRO A 314 -6.16 -21.48 -19.85
N ALA A 315 -6.60 -20.23 -19.97
CA ALA A 315 -6.59 -19.49 -21.25
C ALA A 315 -5.18 -19.12 -21.74
N ASN A 316 -4.16 -19.15 -20.86
CA ASN A 316 -2.77 -18.93 -21.23
C ASN A 316 -1.84 -19.72 -20.32
N PRO A 317 -1.33 -20.88 -20.74
CA PRO A 317 -0.48 -21.75 -19.92
C PRO A 317 0.89 -21.13 -19.58
N LEU A 318 1.30 -20.06 -20.26
CA LEU A 318 2.52 -19.31 -19.92
C LEU A 318 2.30 -18.31 -18.79
N LEU A 319 1.05 -17.99 -18.49
CA LEU A 319 0.69 -17.04 -17.44
C LEU A 319 0.50 -17.77 -16.11
N GLY A 320 1.30 -17.41 -15.12
CA GLY A 320 1.23 -17.94 -13.75
C GLY A 320 0.83 -16.85 -12.76
N LEU A 321 0.00 -17.22 -11.78
CA LEU A 321 -0.39 -16.38 -10.65
C LEU A 321 -0.04 -17.09 -9.35
N THR A 322 0.78 -16.45 -8.53
CA THR A 322 1.08 -16.88 -7.17
C THR A 322 0.48 -15.91 -6.18
N ILE A 323 -0.36 -16.41 -5.29
CA ILE A 323 -1.01 -15.65 -4.23
C ILE A 323 -0.35 -15.99 -2.90
N GLN A 324 0.11 -14.97 -2.18
CA GLN A 324 0.75 -15.11 -0.87
C GLN A 324 0.00 -14.28 0.18
N PHE A 325 -0.05 -14.78 1.41
CA PHE A 325 -0.69 -14.13 2.56
C PHE A 325 0.35 -13.79 3.65
N PRO A 326 1.18 -12.77 3.45
CA PRO A 326 2.32 -12.50 4.34
C PRO A 326 1.94 -12.11 5.76
N GLY A 327 0.73 -11.58 5.98
CA GLY A 327 0.28 -11.15 7.30
C GLY A 327 1.19 -10.09 7.92
N ILE A 328 1.60 -10.29 9.18
CA ILE A 328 2.53 -9.40 9.88
C ILE A 328 3.98 -9.71 9.48
N ILE A 329 4.67 -8.67 8.99
CA ILE A 329 6.09 -8.68 8.72
C ILE A 329 6.81 -7.66 9.62
N ASN A 330 7.95 -8.04 10.23
CA ASN A 330 8.77 -7.14 11.04
C ASN A 330 8.06 -6.55 12.26
N GLU A 331 7.44 -7.37 13.10
CA GLU A 331 6.95 -6.93 14.40
C GLU A 331 8.09 -6.70 15.39
N LYS A 332 7.99 -5.62 16.14
CA LYS A 332 8.88 -5.32 17.27
C LYS A 332 8.13 -4.59 18.36
N VAL A 333 7.95 -5.24 19.48
CA VAL A 333 7.40 -4.67 20.71
C VAL A 333 8.48 -4.70 21.78
N SER A 334 8.70 -3.57 22.46
CA SER A 334 9.71 -3.50 23.52
C SER A 334 9.10 -3.79 24.89
N GLU A 335 9.72 -4.63 25.69
CA GLU A 335 9.32 -4.99 27.06
C GLU A 335 9.16 -3.76 27.97
N ASN A 336 10.02 -2.76 27.79
CA ASN A 336 9.95 -1.50 28.55
C ASN A 336 8.77 -0.59 28.14
N GLY A 337 7.90 -1.04 27.25
CA GLY A 337 6.68 -0.36 26.82
C GLY A 337 6.89 0.89 25.96
N ARG A 338 8.12 1.14 25.47
CA ARG A 338 8.48 2.38 24.77
C ARG A 338 8.35 2.34 23.26
N LEU A 339 8.33 1.14 22.66
CA LEU A 339 8.30 0.95 21.21
C LEU A 339 7.29 -0.14 20.86
N ALA A 340 6.44 0.17 19.91
CA ALA A 340 5.65 -0.80 19.14
C ALA A 340 5.81 -0.47 17.66
N LYS A 341 6.22 -1.44 16.85
CA LYS A 341 6.43 -1.30 15.41
C LYS A 341 6.02 -2.58 14.71
N ALA A 342 5.21 -2.46 13.65
CA ALA A 342 4.94 -3.56 12.74
C ALA A 342 4.71 -3.05 11.32
N LYS A 343 4.80 -3.97 10.38
CA LYS A 343 4.33 -3.86 9.00
C LYS A 343 3.53 -5.10 8.68
N SER A 344 2.54 -4.97 7.79
CA SER A 344 1.81 -6.10 7.22
C SER A 344 1.55 -5.86 5.74
N VAL A 345 1.30 -6.94 5.04
CA VAL A 345 0.71 -6.96 3.71
C VAL A 345 -0.40 -8.01 3.79
N THR A 346 -1.60 -7.65 3.36
CA THR A 346 -2.73 -8.58 3.41
C THR A 346 -2.58 -9.67 2.38
N LEU A 347 -2.29 -9.27 1.14
CA LEU A 347 -2.19 -10.14 -0.02
C LEU A 347 -1.02 -9.67 -0.88
N ARG A 348 -0.24 -10.61 -1.41
CA ARG A 348 0.79 -10.35 -2.42
C ARG A 348 0.53 -11.24 -3.61
N LEU A 349 0.40 -10.61 -4.77
CA LEU A 349 0.18 -11.26 -6.04
C LEU A 349 1.47 -11.17 -6.86
N VAL A 350 1.99 -12.30 -7.27
CA VAL A 350 3.15 -12.37 -8.17
C VAL A 350 2.67 -12.96 -9.48
N VAL A 351 2.82 -12.19 -10.55
CA VAL A 351 2.40 -12.58 -11.90
C VAL A 351 3.63 -12.90 -12.73
N THR A 352 3.64 -14.05 -13.35
CA THR A 352 4.71 -14.52 -14.22
C THR A 352 4.19 -14.79 -15.64
N LEU A 353 5.05 -14.53 -16.62
CA LEU A 353 4.81 -14.89 -18.03
C LEU A 353 6.01 -15.69 -18.54
N GLY A 354 5.80 -16.93 -18.96
CA GLY A 354 6.87 -17.82 -19.36
C GLY A 354 7.91 -18.09 -18.25
N GLY A 355 7.46 -18.09 -16.98
CA GLY A 355 8.34 -18.29 -15.82
C GLY A 355 9.05 -17.01 -15.34
N VAL A 356 8.91 -15.88 -16.03
CA VAL A 356 9.51 -14.61 -15.68
C VAL A 356 8.49 -13.74 -14.95
N THR A 357 8.87 -13.16 -13.80
CA THR A 357 8.00 -12.25 -13.06
C THR A 357 7.83 -10.94 -13.82
N ILE A 358 6.59 -10.59 -14.16
CA ILE A 358 6.23 -9.34 -14.84
C ILE A 358 5.60 -8.31 -13.90
N ALA A 359 4.94 -8.76 -12.82
CA ALA A 359 4.38 -7.87 -11.82
C ALA A 359 4.42 -8.47 -10.41
N ASP A 360 4.62 -7.62 -9.41
CA ASP A 360 4.56 -7.93 -7.98
C ASP A 360 3.65 -6.91 -7.30
N VAL A 361 2.49 -7.34 -6.86
CA VAL A 361 1.45 -6.47 -6.33
C VAL A 361 1.20 -6.78 -4.87
N ALA A 362 1.42 -5.79 -4.00
CA ALA A 362 1.08 -5.86 -2.59
C ALA A 362 -0.25 -5.12 -2.34
N VAL A 363 -1.26 -5.85 -1.88
CA VAL A 363 -2.58 -5.32 -1.53
C VAL A 363 -2.64 -5.03 -0.04
N ALA A 364 -3.18 -3.88 0.31
CA ALA A 364 -3.34 -3.36 1.66
C ALA A 364 -2.06 -3.42 2.54
N PRO A 365 -0.93 -2.87 2.09
CA PRO A 365 0.23 -2.75 2.95
C PRO A 365 -0.03 -1.74 4.07
N LEU A 366 0.12 -2.20 5.34
CA LEU A 366 -0.02 -1.38 6.54
C LEU A 366 1.32 -1.23 7.25
N GLN A 367 1.52 -0.08 7.87
CA GLN A 367 2.71 0.20 8.68
C GLN A 367 2.33 1.01 9.91
N THR A 368 2.79 0.57 11.09
CA THR A 368 2.69 1.35 12.31
C THR A 368 4.02 1.35 13.06
N LYS A 369 4.35 2.49 13.66
CA LYS A 369 5.49 2.63 14.56
C LYS A 369 5.19 3.72 15.57
N VAL A 370 5.20 3.37 16.84
CA VAL A 370 5.01 4.30 17.96
C VAL A 370 6.21 4.19 18.89
N LYS A 371 6.81 5.33 19.24
CA LYS A 371 7.90 5.42 20.21
C LYS A 371 7.64 6.55 21.19
N VAL A 372 7.67 6.24 22.48
CA VAL A 372 7.45 7.17 23.59
C VAL A 372 8.60 7.15 24.59
N PRO A 373 8.81 8.21 25.39
CA PRO A 373 9.83 8.22 26.43
C PRO A 373 9.51 7.24 27.58
N LYS A 374 10.51 6.94 28.40
CA LYS A 374 10.31 6.17 29.65
C LYS A 374 9.29 6.87 30.54
N GLY A 375 8.32 6.13 31.03
CA GLY A 375 7.23 6.64 31.85
C GLY A 375 6.11 7.38 31.12
N GLY A 376 6.15 7.49 29.77
CA GLY A 376 5.13 8.14 28.96
C GLY A 376 5.44 9.58 28.58
N ILE A 377 4.49 10.21 27.86
CA ILE A 377 4.57 11.59 27.37
C ILE A 377 4.01 12.51 28.45
N THR A 378 4.77 13.50 28.85
CA THR A 378 4.28 14.56 29.75
C THR A 378 3.50 15.58 28.92
N CYS A 379 2.25 15.84 29.27
CA CYS A 379 1.34 16.78 28.62
C CYS A 379 1.25 18.10 29.42
#